data_bb5cd2ccc19c5f76cbab82fe56873160
#
_entry.id   bb5cd2ccc19c5f76cbab82fe56873160
#
_cell.length_a   1.000
_cell.length_b   1.000
_cell.length_c   1.000
_cell.angle_alpha   90.00
_cell.angle_beta   90.00
_cell.angle_gamma   90.00
#
_symmetry.space_group_name_H-M   'P 1'
#
loop_
_entity.id
_entity.type
_entity.pdbx_description
1 polymer ?
#
loop_
_entity_poly.entity_id
_entity_poly.type
_entity_poly.pdbx_seq_one_letter_code
_entity_poly.pdbx_strand_id
1 'polypeptide(L)'
;MTARFKSSESVSFDETRLVRGMYRPFCAQNVYFSGELNERPGQNAKLFPLVRPNECAENVVIALTGGNNPSCLVSNCLPDLHFVGDSQCFPLYWYEKDDGSTMRLVADEGEKVVRDAWGNRYVRHDAITDETLRVFRDAYPMAFAARPKSRGGAGISKEDLFWYVYGIFHSVEYRARFSAKLQKELPRIPLAEDFEAFSAAGRALGELHLGYESVEPWPNLEITGAQPGQDPGPVEKLRWGKKRNPETGKRKRI
;
A
#
# COMPACT_ATOMS: atom_id res chain seq x y z
N MET A 1 -5.34 14.87 19.27
CA MET A 1 -5.15 16.34 19.24
C MET A 1 -3.70 16.65 19.57
N THR A 2 -2.99 17.30 18.68
CA THR A 2 -1.59 17.67 18.88
C THR A 2 -1.45 18.66 20.05
N ALA A 3 -0.26 18.71 20.66
CA ALA A 3 0.02 19.61 21.78
C ALA A 3 -0.28 21.09 21.43
N ARG A 4 -0.09 21.50 20.16
CA ARG A 4 -0.38 22.86 19.68
C ARG A 4 -1.87 23.22 19.70
N PHE A 5 -2.76 22.29 19.43
CA PHE A 5 -4.20 22.54 19.59
C PHE A 5 -4.59 22.82 21.05
N LYS A 6 -3.84 22.22 21.99
CA LYS A 6 -4.04 22.46 23.44
C LYS A 6 -3.47 23.81 23.89
N SER A 7 -2.50 24.36 23.17
CA SER A 7 -1.88 25.67 23.49
C SER A 7 -2.57 26.86 22.82
N SER A 8 -3.66 26.64 22.07
CA SER A 8 -4.38 27.70 21.31
C SER A 8 -3.49 28.44 20.29
N GLU A 9 -2.42 27.81 19.83
CA GLU A 9 -1.58 28.38 18.76
C GLU A 9 -2.35 28.33 17.43
N SER A 10 -2.31 29.44 16.69
CA SER A 10 -2.86 29.50 15.35
C SER A 10 -1.94 28.80 14.37
N VAL A 11 -2.48 27.85 13.60
CA VAL A 11 -1.78 27.21 12.48
C VAL A 11 -2.38 27.75 11.19
N SER A 12 -1.55 28.37 10.34
CA SER A 12 -1.99 28.84 9.04
C SER A 12 -2.21 27.65 8.11
N PHE A 13 -3.33 27.68 7.39
CA PHE A 13 -3.62 26.68 6.37
C PHE A 13 -2.68 26.86 5.16
N ASP A 14 -2.10 25.75 4.70
CA ASP A 14 -1.21 25.69 3.54
C ASP A 14 -1.80 24.68 2.54
N GLU A 15 -2.41 25.19 1.48
CA GLU A 15 -3.07 24.38 0.45
C GLU A 15 -2.12 23.38 -0.23
N THR A 16 -0.82 23.68 -0.24
CA THR A 16 0.21 22.81 -0.84
C THR A 16 0.38 21.48 -0.09
N ARG A 17 -0.19 21.39 1.11
CA ARG A 17 -0.14 20.19 1.98
C ARG A 17 -1.36 19.27 1.83
N LEU A 18 -2.28 19.59 0.94
CA LEU A 18 -3.39 18.70 0.62
C LEU A 18 -2.89 17.60 -0.32
N VAL A 19 -2.84 16.38 0.15
CA VAL A 19 -2.38 15.22 -0.62
C VAL A 19 -3.43 14.12 -0.64
N ARG A 20 -3.30 13.19 -1.59
CA ARG A 20 -4.13 12.01 -1.66
C ARG A 20 -3.76 11.04 -0.53
N GLY A 21 -4.75 10.51 0.17
CA GLY A 21 -4.59 9.47 1.19
C GLY A 21 -5.65 8.38 1.05
N MET A 22 -5.31 7.17 1.45
CA MET A 22 -6.22 6.02 1.45
C MET A 22 -6.89 5.89 2.83
N TYR A 23 -8.14 6.33 2.94
CA TYR A 23 -8.89 6.34 4.20
C TYR A 23 -9.41 4.95 4.58
N ARG A 24 -9.95 4.20 3.62
CA ARG A 24 -10.48 2.84 3.76
C ARG A 24 -10.15 2.04 2.51
N PRO A 25 -10.35 0.72 2.48
CA PRO A 25 -10.21 -0.05 1.25
C PRO A 25 -10.96 0.60 0.09
N PHE A 26 -10.23 0.91 -0.98
CA PHE A 26 -10.79 1.52 -2.19
C PHE A 26 -11.56 2.83 -1.95
N CYS A 27 -11.09 3.62 -0.99
CA CYS A 27 -11.68 4.91 -0.66
C CYS A 27 -10.57 5.94 -0.40
N ALA A 28 -10.12 6.60 -1.46
CA ALA A 28 -9.15 7.68 -1.36
C ALA A 28 -9.84 9.00 -1.00
N GLN A 29 -9.16 9.83 -0.21
CA GLN A 29 -9.62 11.15 0.20
C GLN A 29 -8.43 12.13 0.21
N ASN A 30 -8.74 13.43 0.24
CA ASN A 30 -7.73 14.45 0.47
C ASN A 30 -7.39 14.51 1.96
N VAL A 31 -6.11 14.51 2.26
CA VAL A 31 -5.55 14.57 3.60
C VAL A 31 -4.67 15.81 3.72
N TYR A 32 -4.84 16.60 4.76
CA TYR A 32 -3.92 17.68 5.09
C TYR A 32 -2.69 17.08 5.79
N PHE A 33 -1.58 16.99 5.06
CA PHE A 33 -0.37 16.33 5.54
C PHE A 33 0.57 17.32 6.25
N SER A 34 0.43 17.38 7.56
CA SER A 34 1.20 18.27 8.42
C SER A 34 1.63 17.56 9.71
N GLY A 35 2.90 17.63 10.03
CA GLY A 35 3.42 17.14 11.31
C GLY A 35 2.83 17.85 12.54
N GLU A 36 2.19 19.01 12.34
CA GLU A 36 1.60 19.84 13.40
C GLU A 36 0.17 19.41 13.70
N LEU A 37 -0.61 19.04 12.65
CA LEU A 37 -2.02 18.73 12.76
C LEU A 37 -2.32 17.22 12.76
N ASN A 38 -1.46 16.42 12.17
CA ASN A 38 -1.66 14.97 12.16
C ASN A 38 -1.27 14.38 13.51
N GLU A 39 -2.23 13.79 14.20
CA GLU A 39 -1.98 13.03 15.41
C GLU A 39 -1.39 11.66 15.03
N ARG A 40 -0.25 11.32 15.63
CA ARG A 40 0.44 10.03 15.42
C ARG A 40 0.73 9.74 13.93
N PRO A 41 1.48 10.61 13.24
CA PRO A 41 1.76 10.43 11.80
C PRO A 41 2.56 9.15 11.51
N GLY A 42 3.07 8.45 12.53
CA GLY A 42 3.85 7.24 12.39
C GLY A 42 5.08 7.45 11.50
N GLN A 43 5.28 6.54 10.56
CA GLN A 43 6.37 6.60 9.58
C GLN A 43 5.94 7.23 8.24
N ASN A 44 4.71 7.77 8.13
CA ASN A 44 4.17 8.25 6.87
C ASN A 44 5.08 9.28 6.17
N ALA A 45 5.73 10.17 6.94
CA ALA A 45 6.67 11.14 6.37
C ALA A 45 7.96 10.50 5.79
N LYS A 46 8.32 9.30 6.25
CA LYS A 46 9.42 8.52 5.69
C LYS A 46 8.98 7.64 4.52
N LEU A 47 7.72 7.24 4.48
CA LEU A 47 7.17 6.42 3.41
C LEU A 47 6.76 7.27 2.21
N PHE A 48 6.15 8.41 2.46
CA PHE A 48 5.60 9.32 1.46
C PHE A 48 5.94 10.77 1.81
N PRO A 49 7.23 11.19 1.77
CA PRO A 49 7.56 12.59 2.02
C PRO A 49 6.89 13.48 0.98
N LEU A 50 6.41 14.65 1.42
CA LEU A 50 5.88 15.66 0.52
C LEU A 50 7.04 16.25 -0.28
N VAL A 51 7.03 16.11 -1.60
CA VAL A 51 8.13 16.54 -2.48
C VAL A 51 7.77 17.71 -3.39
N ARG A 52 6.48 17.88 -3.69
CA ARG A 52 5.94 19.05 -4.41
C ARG A 52 4.62 19.48 -3.79
N PRO A 53 4.12 20.67 -4.12
CA PRO A 53 2.77 21.06 -3.76
C PRO A 53 1.77 19.95 -4.12
N ASN A 54 1.04 19.46 -3.11
CA ASN A 54 0.01 18.42 -3.24
C ASN A 54 0.51 17.02 -3.71
N GLU A 55 1.84 16.79 -3.73
CA GLU A 55 2.42 15.55 -4.25
C GLU A 55 3.43 14.95 -3.27
N CYS A 56 3.23 13.70 -2.91
CA CYS A 56 4.22 12.91 -2.16
C CYS A 56 5.18 12.18 -3.10
N ALA A 57 6.34 11.78 -2.57
CA ALA A 57 7.28 10.92 -3.28
C ALA A 57 6.62 9.58 -3.65
N GLU A 58 7.02 9.06 -4.81
CA GLU A 58 6.53 7.78 -5.33
C GLU A 58 6.91 6.62 -4.40
N ASN A 59 5.92 5.86 -3.99
CA ASN A 59 6.11 4.63 -3.22
C ASN A 59 4.90 3.70 -3.37
N VAL A 60 5.10 2.46 -2.96
CA VAL A 60 4.04 1.46 -2.81
C VAL A 60 4.23 0.76 -1.47
N VAL A 61 3.16 0.58 -0.73
CA VAL A 61 3.18 -0.10 0.57
C VAL A 61 2.16 -1.24 0.60
N ILE A 62 2.55 -2.37 1.18
CA ILE A 62 1.63 -3.44 1.56
C ILE A 62 1.16 -3.17 2.97
N ALA A 63 -0.13 -2.93 3.15
CA ALA A 63 -0.78 -2.82 4.44
C ALA A 63 -1.34 -4.17 4.85
N LEU A 64 -0.95 -4.65 6.03
CA LEU A 64 -1.30 -5.97 6.55
C LEU A 64 -1.87 -5.85 7.96
N THR A 65 -3.00 -6.50 8.21
CA THR A 65 -3.54 -6.69 9.55
C THR A 65 -3.31 -8.11 10.05
N GLY A 66 -3.17 -8.25 11.36
CA GLY A 66 -3.22 -9.54 12.04
C GLY A 66 -4.61 -9.85 12.62
N GLY A 67 -4.68 -10.84 13.50
CA GLY A 67 -5.89 -11.21 14.22
C GLY A 67 -6.78 -12.22 13.50
N ASN A 68 -8.05 -12.30 13.91
CA ASN A 68 -8.97 -13.35 13.47
C ASN A 68 -9.34 -13.29 11.98
N ASN A 69 -9.12 -12.14 11.33
CA ASN A 69 -9.41 -11.96 9.91
C ASN A 69 -8.30 -11.14 9.25
N PRO A 70 -7.12 -11.74 9.02
CA PRO A 70 -5.99 -11.05 8.43
C PRO A 70 -6.37 -10.54 7.04
N SER A 71 -6.14 -9.26 6.80
CA SER A 71 -6.40 -8.59 5.53
C SER A 71 -5.13 -7.95 5.02
N CYS A 72 -4.97 -7.94 3.70
CA CYS A 72 -3.82 -7.39 3.02
C CYS A 72 -4.29 -6.55 1.82
N LEU A 73 -3.85 -5.30 1.74
CA LEU A 73 -4.05 -4.45 0.57
C LEU A 73 -2.80 -3.63 0.27
N VAL A 74 -2.72 -3.13 -0.94
CA VAL A 74 -1.63 -2.26 -1.40
C VAL A 74 -2.12 -0.83 -1.55
N SER A 75 -1.25 0.15 -1.27
CA SER A 75 -1.51 1.58 -1.49
C SER A 75 -0.29 2.27 -2.07
N ASN A 76 -0.50 3.23 -2.97
CA ASN A 76 0.52 4.13 -3.52
C ASN A 76 0.36 5.58 -3.03
N CYS A 77 -0.47 5.79 -2.02
CA CYS A 77 -0.65 7.08 -1.35
C CYS A 77 -0.68 6.88 0.16
N LEU A 78 -0.72 7.98 0.93
CA LEU A 78 -0.71 7.97 2.39
C LEU A 78 -1.78 7.04 2.97
N PRO A 79 -1.40 5.93 3.63
CA PRO A 79 -2.37 5.07 4.28
C PRO A 79 -2.85 5.67 5.60
N ASP A 80 -4.18 5.68 5.83
CA ASP A 80 -4.75 5.91 7.15
C ASP A 80 -4.45 4.73 8.09
N LEU A 81 -4.43 4.97 9.40
CA LEU A 81 -4.23 3.92 10.40
C LEU A 81 -5.23 2.76 10.23
N HIS A 82 -6.44 3.09 9.84
CA HIS A 82 -7.52 2.12 9.65
C HIS A 82 -7.77 1.79 8.18
N PHE A 83 -6.79 1.98 7.30
CA PHE A 83 -6.90 1.64 5.88
C PHE A 83 -7.43 0.21 5.70
N VAL A 84 -6.82 -0.77 6.37
CA VAL A 84 -7.24 -2.18 6.39
C VAL A 84 -7.50 -2.66 7.82
N GLY A 85 -7.96 -1.77 8.71
CA GLY A 85 -7.95 -1.97 10.16
C GLY A 85 -6.68 -1.38 10.76
N ASP A 86 -6.26 -1.80 11.96
CA ASP A 86 -5.01 -1.34 12.57
C ASP A 86 -3.79 -1.98 11.87
N SER A 87 -3.59 -1.61 10.61
CA SER A 87 -2.60 -2.25 9.73
C SER A 87 -1.18 -1.75 9.98
N GLN A 88 -0.22 -2.66 9.78
CA GLN A 88 1.19 -2.32 9.61
C GLN A 88 1.48 -2.19 8.11
N CYS A 89 2.29 -1.19 7.74
CA CYS A 89 2.66 -0.93 6.36
C CYS A 89 4.10 -1.35 6.09
N PHE A 90 4.27 -2.17 5.06
CA PHE A 90 5.56 -2.67 4.58
C PHE A 90 5.83 -2.03 3.21
N PRO A 91 6.74 -1.05 3.14
CA PRO A 91 6.98 -0.31 1.91
C PRO A 91 7.92 -1.04 0.95
N LEU A 92 7.86 -0.64 -0.33
CA LEU A 92 8.90 -0.99 -1.29
C LEU A 92 10.15 -0.13 -1.07
N TYR A 93 9.94 1.17 -0.74
CA TYR A 93 10.98 2.14 -0.46
C TYR A 93 10.72 2.86 0.86
N TRP A 94 11.78 3.45 1.44
CA TRP A 94 11.66 4.45 2.49
C TRP A 94 12.64 5.59 2.22
N TYR A 95 12.33 6.76 2.76
CA TYR A 95 13.05 7.99 2.48
C TYR A 95 13.66 8.54 3.75
N GLU A 96 14.93 8.88 3.69
CA GLU A 96 15.68 9.54 4.75
C GLU A 96 15.92 10.99 4.35
N LYS A 97 15.51 11.91 5.22
CA LYS A 97 15.83 13.33 5.00
C LYS A 97 17.32 13.55 5.25
N ASP A 98 18.00 14.04 4.24
CA ASP A 98 19.40 14.42 4.34
C ASP A 98 19.48 15.89 4.82
N ASP A 99 19.78 16.06 6.09
CA ASP A 99 19.95 17.37 6.72
C ASP A 99 21.37 17.95 6.61
N GLY A 100 22.24 17.24 5.87
CA GLY A 100 23.65 17.62 5.71
C GLY A 100 24.51 17.41 6.96
N SER A 101 23.94 16.84 8.05
CA SER A 101 24.67 16.60 9.29
C SER A 101 25.61 15.38 9.19
N THR A 102 25.29 14.45 8.30
CA THR A 102 26.14 13.30 8.02
C THR A 102 27.09 13.68 6.87
N MET A 103 28.37 13.85 7.19
CA MET A 103 29.40 14.09 6.20
C MET A 103 29.60 12.81 5.36
N ARG A 104 28.70 12.59 4.40
CA ARG A 104 28.87 11.53 3.40
C ARG A 104 29.91 12.01 2.39
N LEU A 105 31.13 11.51 2.53
CA LEU A 105 32.28 11.88 1.69
C LEU A 105 32.09 11.45 0.23
N VAL A 106 31.20 10.53 -0.05
CA VAL A 106 30.83 10.09 -1.41
C VAL A 106 29.36 9.69 -1.39
N ALA A 107 28.55 10.20 -2.33
CA ALA A 107 27.26 9.59 -2.64
C ALA A 107 27.57 8.19 -3.23
N ASP A 108 27.03 7.14 -2.62
CA ASP A 108 27.17 5.80 -3.19
C ASP A 108 26.64 5.80 -4.63
N GLU A 109 27.42 5.25 -5.57
CA GLU A 109 26.98 5.09 -6.95
C GLU A 109 25.71 4.25 -6.97
N GLY A 110 24.56 4.91 -7.23
CA GLY A 110 23.24 4.28 -7.26
C GLY A 110 22.23 4.82 -6.25
N GLU A 111 22.61 5.71 -5.32
CA GLU A 111 21.67 6.39 -4.43
C GLU A 111 20.66 7.21 -5.23
N LYS A 112 19.39 6.86 -5.09
CA LYS A 112 18.31 7.65 -5.69
C LYS A 112 17.94 8.80 -4.76
N VAL A 113 18.33 10.00 -5.17
CA VAL A 113 18.07 11.24 -4.43
C VAL A 113 16.83 11.92 -4.98
N VAL A 114 15.89 12.23 -4.11
CA VAL A 114 14.71 13.05 -4.40
C VAL A 114 14.90 14.43 -3.75
N ARG A 115 14.68 15.50 -4.50
CA ARG A 115 14.66 16.87 -3.98
C ARG A 115 13.23 17.36 -3.95
N ASP A 116 12.83 17.96 -2.83
CA ASP A 116 11.51 18.59 -2.75
C ASP A 116 11.54 20.03 -3.30
N ALA A 117 10.35 20.62 -3.45
CA ALA A 117 10.18 21.97 -3.96
C ALA A 117 10.70 23.06 -2.98
N TRP A 118 10.99 22.69 -1.74
CA TRP A 118 11.48 23.59 -0.68
C TRP A 118 12.98 23.48 -0.45
N GLY A 119 13.70 22.72 -1.30
CA GLY A 119 15.14 22.57 -1.25
C GLY A 119 15.64 21.46 -0.31
N ASN A 120 14.76 20.71 0.35
CA ASN A 120 15.21 19.56 1.13
C ASN A 120 15.62 18.41 0.20
N ARG A 121 16.55 17.60 0.69
CA ARG A 121 17.05 16.41 0.02
C ARG A 121 16.60 15.17 0.78
N TYR A 122 16.13 14.17 0.04
CA TYR A 122 15.79 12.85 0.58
C TYR A 122 16.56 11.78 -0.17
N VAL A 123 17.10 10.83 0.58
CA VAL A 123 17.72 9.62 0.02
C VAL A 123 16.69 8.51 0.07
N ARG A 124 16.45 7.89 -1.08
CA ARG A 124 15.53 6.74 -1.18
C ARG A 124 16.30 5.45 -0.96
N HIS A 125 15.85 4.67 -0.01
CA HIS A 125 16.36 3.35 0.31
C HIS A 125 15.36 2.27 -0.08
N ASP A 126 15.87 1.12 -0.53
CA ASP A 126 15.05 -0.07 -0.71
C ASP A 126 14.72 -0.67 0.68
N ALA A 127 13.46 -1.04 0.90
CA ALA A 127 13.08 -1.70 2.15
C ALA A 127 13.46 -3.19 2.17
N ILE A 128 13.55 -3.81 0.98
CA ILE A 128 14.04 -5.17 0.83
C ILE A 128 15.58 -5.14 0.76
N THR A 129 16.23 -5.83 1.67
CA THR A 129 17.69 -5.88 1.75
C THR A 129 18.29 -6.73 0.63
N ASP A 130 19.55 -6.46 0.27
CA ASP A 130 20.27 -7.25 -0.73
C ASP A 130 20.50 -8.69 -0.25
N GLU A 131 20.64 -8.89 1.06
CA GLU A 131 20.73 -10.22 1.64
C GLU A 131 19.45 -11.03 1.41
N THR A 132 18.29 -10.43 1.67
CA THR A 132 17.00 -11.07 1.40
C THR A 132 16.86 -11.40 -0.09
N LEU A 133 17.22 -10.45 -0.97
CA LEU A 133 17.18 -10.66 -2.41
C LEU A 133 18.08 -11.82 -2.83
N ARG A 134 19.29 -11.93 -2.26
CA ARG A 134 20.22 -13.02 -2.52
C ARG A 134 19.63 -14.37 -2.15
N VAL A 135 19.01 -14.50 -0.98
CA VAL A 135 18.35 -15.75 -0.54
C VAL A 135 17.34 -16.23 -1.58
N PHE A 136 16.53 -15.32 -2.13
CA PHE A 136 15.56 -15.68 -3.16
C PHE A 136 16.19 -16.00 -4.49
N ARG A 137 17.25 -15.30 -4.90
CA ARG A 137 17.99 -15.60 -6.13
C ARG A 137 18.68 -16.97 -6.06
N ASP A 138 19.23 -17.32 -4.90
CA ASP A 138 19.86 -18.63 -4.68
C ASP A 138 18.83 -19.76 -4.70
N ALA A 139 17.63 -19.51 -4.16
CA ALA A 139 16.53 -20.47 -4.17
C ALA A 139 15.89 -20.66 -5.56
N TYR A 140 15.91 -19.62 -6.41
CA TYR A 140 15.28 -19.61 -7.73
C TYR A 140 16.25 -19.13 -8.82
N PRO A 141 17.34 -19.85 -9.09
CA PRO A 141 18.40 -19.38 -9.99
C PRO A 141 17.95 -19.18 -11.44
N MET A 142 16.88 -19.86 -11.84
CA MET A 142 16.31 -19.75 -13.19
C MET A 142 15.16 -18.74 -13.30
N ALA A 143 14.67 -18.19 -12.18
CA ALA A 143 13.57 -17.23 -12.22
C ALA A 143 13.96 -15.98 -13.02
N PHE A 144 13.15 -15.64 -14.00
CA PHE A 144 13.36 -14.53 -14.92
C PHE A 144 14.71 -14.57 -15.69
N ALA A 145 15.34 -15.75 -15.86
CA ALA A 145 16.63 -15.87 -16.54
C ALA A 145 16.60 -15.33 -17.98
N ALA A 146 15.48 -15.48 -18.67
CA ALA A 146 15.28 -15.00 -20.05
C ALA A 146 14.63 -13.62 -20.16
N ARG A 147 14.39 -12.92 -19.03
CA ARG A 147 13.70 -11.62 -19.06
C ARG A 147 14.59 -10.55 -19.73
N PRO A 148 14.08 -9.83 -20.77
CA PRO A 148 14.85 -8.80 -21.44
C PRO A 148 15.10 -7.58 -20.54
N LYS A 149 16.20 -6.84 -20.80
CA LYS A 149 16.54 -5.61 -20.03
C LYS A 149 15.43 -4.56 -20.01
N SER A 150 14.64 -4.45 -21.09
CA SER A 150 13.47 -3.56 -21.18
C SER A 150 12.37 -3.85 -20.17
N ARG A 151 12.39 -5.07 -19.58
CA ARG A 151 11.43 -5.51 -18.54
C ARG A 151 12.12 -5.79 -17.20
N GLY A 152 13.25 -5.13 -16.91
CA GLY A 152 13.96 -5.26 -15.64
C GLY A 152 15.20 -6.15 -15.67
N GLY A 153 15.51 -6.82 -16.81
CA GLY A 153 16.68 -7.68 -16.96
C GLY A 153 16.52 -9.05 -16.30
N ALA A 154 17.56 -9.89 -16.49
CA ALA A 154 17.57 -11.25 -15.96
C ALA A 154 17.64 -11.29 -14.43
N GLY A 155 17.01 -12.31 -13.86
CA GLY A 155 17.00 -12.57 -12.43
C GLY A 155 15.92 -11.80 -11.65
N ILE A 156 15.77 -12.14 -10.38
CA ILE A 156 14.80 -11.56 -9.47
C ILE A 156 15.23 -10.15 -9.08
N SER A 157 14.34 -9.18 -9.16
CA SER A 157 14.48 -7.84 -8.59
C SER A 157 13.78 -7.71 -7.23
N LYS A 158 14.09 -6.64 -6.48
CA LYS A 158 13.40 -6.33 -5.22
C LYS A 158 11.91 -6.05 -5.44
N GLU A 159 11.57 -5.46 -6.57
CA GLU A 159 10.18 -5.23 -6.94
C GLU A 159 9.44 -6.55 -7.25
N ASP A 160 10.08 -7.51 -7.93
CA ASP A 160 9.48 -8.83 -8.14
C ASP A 160 9.23 -9.54 -6.81
N LEU A 161 10.16 -9.41 -5.85
CA LEU A 161 10.00 -9.98 -4.53
C LEU A 161 8.88 -9.29 -3.73
N PHE A 162 8.73 -7.97 -3.86
CA PHE A 162 7.61 -7.25 -3.25
C PHE A 162 6.26 -7.78 -3.75
N TRP A 163 6.11 -7.94 -5.05
CA TRP A 163 4.88 -8.47 -5.64
C TRP A 163 4.67 -9.96 -5.36
N TYR A 164 5.75 -10.73 -5.26
CA TYR A 164 5.68 -12.12 -4.79
C TYR A 164 5.07 -12.20 -3.39
N VAL A 165 5.54 -11.38 -2.45
CA VAL A 165 4.99 -11.30 -1.10
C VAL A 165 3.51 -10.97 -1.13
N TYR A 166 3.11 -10.01 -1.97
CA TYR A 166 1.71 -9.64 -2.14
C TYR A 166 0.85 -10.81 -2.68
N GLY A 167 1.36 -11.53 -3.67
CA GLY A 167 0.71 -12.73 -4.21
C GLY A 167 0.54 -13.84 -3.16
N ILE A 168 1.58 -14.10 -2.37
CA ILE A 168 1.53 -15.08 -1.26
C ILE A 168 0.42 -14.74 -0.27
N PHE A 169 0.28 -13.47 0.14
CA PHE A 169 -0.76 -13.06 1.09
C PHE A 169 -2.19 -13.21 0.56
N HIS A 170 -2.36 -13.22 -0.75
CA HIS A 170 -3.66 -13.46 -1.39
C HIS A 170 -3.90 -14.94 -1.77
N SER A 171 -2.89 -15.82 -1.60
CA SER A 171 -3.07 -17.25 -1.82
C SER A 171 -4.04 -17.84 -0.80
N VAL A 172 -5.11 -18.47 -1.31
CA VAL A 172 -6.12 -19.14 -0.50
C VAL A 172 -5.50 -20.29 0.30
N GLU A 173 -4.60 -21.05 -0.33
CA GLU A 173 -3.89 -22.16 0.30
C GLU A 173 -2.96 -21.67 1.45
N TYR A 174 -2.17 -20.64 1.21
CA TYR A 174 -1.31 -20.04 2.23
C TYR A 174 -2.12 -19.56 3.43
N ARG A 175 -3.20 -18.82 3.20
CA ARG A 175 -4.07 -18.30 4.25
C ARG A 175 -4.75 -19.42 5.06
N ALA A 176 -5.21 -20.47 4.40
CA ALA A 176 -5.82 -21.62 5.06
C ALA A 176 -4.79 -22.38 5.92
N ARG A 177 -3.61 -22.68 5.34
CA ARG A 177 -2.55 -23.46 5.99
C ARG A 177 -1.96 -22.74 7.21
N PHE A 178 -1.80 -21.43 7.16
CA PHE A 178 -1.15 -20.65 8.20
C PHE A 178 -2.12 -19.79 9.03
N SER A 179 -3.43 -20.02 8.92
CA SER A 179 -4.47 -19.22 9.58
C SER A 179 -4.23 -18.99 11.08
N ALA A 180 -3.87 -20.05 11.83
CA ALA A 180 -3.61 -19.95 13.27
C ALA A 180 -2.37 -19.12 13.61
N LYS A 181 -1.35 -19.10 12.75
CA LYS A 181 -0.13 -18.30 12.93
C LYS A 181 -0.37 -16.84 12.55
N LEU A 182 -1.07 -16.59 11.44
CA LEU A 182 -1.41 -15.25 10.96
C LEU A 182 -2.25 -14.45 11.96
N GLN A 183 -2.92 -15.13 12.89
CA GLN A 183 -3.64 -14.48 13.98
C GLN A 183 -2.73 -13.93 15.09
N LYS A 184 -1.52 -14.43 15.24
CA LYS A 184 -0.66 -14.19 16.40
C LYS A 184 0.66 -13.52 16.05
N GLU A 185 1.15 -13.73 14.84
CA GLU A 185 2.50 -13.35 14.42
C GLU A 185 2.46 -12.68 13.05
N LEU A 186 3.49 -11.87 12.76
CA LEU A 186 3.73 -11.43 11.39
C LEU A 186 3.98 -12.63 10.49
N PRO A 187 3.44 -12.61 9.26
CA PRO A 187 3.58 -13.72 8.33
C PRO A 187 5.03 -13.98 7.98
N ARG A 188 5.39 -15.26 7.91
CA ARG A 188 6.65 -15.71 7.32
C ARG A 188 6.42 -16.01 5.85
N ILE A 189 7.29 -15.49 5.00
CA ILE A 189 7.19 -15.67 3.55
C ILE A 189 7.84 -17.00 3.18
N PRO A 190 7.06 -17.97 2.66
CA PRO A 190 7.61 -19.25 2.24
C PRO A 190 8.35 -19.11 0.89
N LEU A 191 9.17 -20.09 0.57
CA LEU A 191 9.66 -20.33 -0.78
C LEU A 191 8.63 -21.23 -1.49
N ALA A 192 7.78 -20.66 -2.33
CA ALA A 192 6.78 -21.39 -3.09
C ALA A 192 7.45 -22.07 -4.31
N GLU A 193 6.81 -23.10 -4.88
CA GLU A 193 7.39 -23.83 -6.03
C GLU A 193 7.58 -22.96 -7.27
N ASP A 194 6.67 -22.02 -7.53
CA ASP A 194 6.72 -21.12 -8.70
C ASP A 194 6.77 -19.64 -8.27
N PHE A 195 7.98 -19.12 -8.17
CA PHE A 195 8.19 -17.71 -7.82
C PHE A 195 7.61 -16.76 -8.87
N GLU A 196 7.81 -17.06 -10.16
CA GLU A 196 7.40 -16.17 -11.26
C GLU A 196 5.87 -16.04 -11.31
N ALA A 197 5.15 -17.16 -11.17
CA ALA A 197 3.69 -17.15 -11.16
C ALA A 197 3.14 -16.33 -9.99
N PHE A 198 3.67 -16.50 -8.77
CA PHE A 198 3.25 -15.72 -7.61
C PHE A 198 3.59 -14.24 -7.75
N SER A 199 4.77 -13.90 -8.26
CA SER A 199 5.18 -12.51 -8.51
C SER A 199 4.29 -11.84 -9.55
N ALA A 200 4.01 -12.53 -10.67
CA ALA A 200 3.16 -12.03 -11.74
C ALA A 200 1.70 -11.85 -11.27
N ALA A 201 1.15 -12.83 -10.56
CA ALA A 201 -0.21 -12.75 -10.01
C ALA A 201 -0.33 -11.63 -8.97
N GLY A 202 0.67 -11.51 -8.08
CA GLY A 202 0.70 -10.43 -7.09
C GLY A 202 0.78 -9.04 -7.72
N ARG A 203 1.59 -8.88 -8.78
CA ARG A 203 1.68 -7.63 -9.54
C ARG A 203 0.35 -7.31 -10.21
N ALA A 204 -0.25 -8.24 -10.94
CA ALA A 204 -1.52 -8.02 -11.63
C ALA A 204 -2.64 -7.65 -10.65
N LEU A 205 -2.71 -8.34 -9.50
CA LEU A 205 -3.67 -8.02 -8.45
C LEU A 205 -3.40 -6.65 -7.82
N GLY A 206 -2.11 -6.33 -7.59
CA GLY A 206 -1.71 -5.04 -7.05
C GLY A 206 -2.06 -3.88 -7.98
N GLU A 207 -1.80 -4.02 -9.27
CA GLU A 207 -2.16 -3.03 -10.30
C GLU A 207 -3.69 -2.81 -10.35
N LEU A 208 -4.47 -3.90 -10.26
CA LEU A 208 -5.94 -3.81 -10.17
C LEU A 208 -6.38 -3.03 -8.92
N HIS A 209 -5.78 -3.31 -7.76
CA HIS A 209 -6.12 -2.65 -6.51
C HIS A 209 -5.69 -1.17 -6.47
N LEU A 210 -4.54 -0.83 -7.06
CA LEU A 210 -4.06 0.55 -7.16
C LEU A 210 -4.87 1.37 -8.16
N GLY A 211 -5.29 0.74 -9.26
CA GLY A 211 -6.06 1.37 -10.34
C GLY A 211 -7.59 1.24 -10.18
N TYR A 212 -8.11 0.93 -9.00
CA TYR A 212 -9.53 0.60 -8.79
C TYR A 212 -10.51 1.66 -9.29
N GLU A 213 -10.14 2.92 -9.35
CA GLU A 213 -10.99 4.00 -9.88
C GLU A 213 -11.07 4.02 -11.41
N SER A 214 -10.11 3.39 -12.09
CA SER A 214 -10.04 3.34 -13.56
C SER A 214 -10.41 1.97 -14.14
N VAL A 215 -10.76 1.00 -13.29
CA VAL A 215 -11.19 -0.34 -13.72
C VAL A 215 -12.62 -0.25 -14.27
N GLU A 216 -12.85 -0.87 -15.42
CA GLU A 216 -14.18 -1.01 -15.98
C GLU A 216 -15.15 -1.65 -14.96
N PRO A 217 -16.35 -1.07 -14.76
CA PRO A 217 -17.34 -1.64 -13.86
C PRO A 217 -17.70 -3.07 -14.27
N TRP A 218 -18.03 -3.90 -13.27
CA TRP A 218 -18.47 -5.25 -13.55
C TRP A 218 -19.69 -5.25 -14.51
N PRO A 219 -19.64 -5.95 -15.65
CA PRO A 219 -20.66 -5.82 -16.72
C PRO A 219 -22.06 -6.21 -16.29
N ASN A 220 -22.19 -7.00 -15.21
CA ASN A 220 -23.48 -7.43 -14.66
C ASN A 220 -23.88 -6.65 -13.40
N LEU A 221 -23.29 -5.45 -13.19
CA LEU A 221 -23.69 -4.58 -12.09
C LEU A 221 -25.03 -3.93 -12.41
N GLU A 222 -26.08 -4.29 -11.69
CA GLU A 222 -27.37 -3.63 -11.75
C GLU A 222 -27.48 -2.52 -10.71
N ILE A 223 -27.64 -1.29 -11.14
CA ILE A 223 -27.91 -0.15 -10.27
C ILE A 223 -29.42 0.11 -10.30
N THR A 224 -30.12 -0.33 -9.26
CA THR A 224 -31.56 -0.12 -9.16
C THR A 224 -31.88 1.31 -8.68
N GLY A 225 -32.84 1.96 -9.35
CA GLY A 225 -33.29 3.31 -9.01
C GLY A 225 -32.57 4.45 -9.72
N ALA A 226 -31.49 4.18 -10.47
CA ALA A 226 -30.87 5.18 -11.35
C ALA A 226 -31.45 5.10 -12.77
N GLN A 227 -31.64 6.26 -13.39
CA GLN A 227 -31.99 6.31 -14.81
C GLN A 227 -30.73 6.03 -15.67
N PRO A 228 -30.84 5.34 -16.82
CA PRO A 228 -29.72 5.14 -17.71
C PRO A 228 -29.04 6.45 -18.08
N GLY A 229 -27.72 6.55 -17.87
CA GLY A 229 -26.93 7.75 -18.17
C GLY A 229 -27.00 8.86 -17.11
N GLN A 230 -27.72 8.65 -16.00
CA GLN A 230 -27.75 9.58 -14.89
C GLN A 230 -26.77 9.11 -13.80
N ASP A 231 -25.96 10.04 -13.27
CA ASP A 231 -25.12 9.77 -12.11
C ASP A 231 -26.01 9.31 -10.92
N PRO A 232 -25.80 8.11 -10.37
CA PRO A 232 -26.59 7.63 -9.23
C PRO A 232 -26.40 8.46 -7.97
N GLY A 233 -25.50 9.46 -8.00
CA GLY A 233 -25.16 10.30 -6.86
C GLY A 233 -24.22 9.63 -5.85
N PRO A 234 -23.85 10.35 -4.80
CA PRO A 234 -22.93 9.84 -3.79
C PRO A 234 -23.56 8.70 -2.98
N VAL A 235 -22.74 7.68 -2.68
CA VAL A 235 -23.16 6.59 -1.80
C VAL A 235 -23.19 7.09 -0.35
N GLU A 236 -24.37 7.38 0.17
CA GLU A 236 -24.53 7.84 1.55
C GLU A 236 -24.29 6.72 2.58
N LYS A 237 -24.66 5.47 2.25
CA LYS A 237 -24.55 4.34 3.17
C LYS A 237 -24.51 2.99 2.47
N LEU A 238 -23.44 2.24 2.72
CA LEU A 238 -23.36 0.83 2.36
C LEU A 238 -24.04 -0.03 3.43
N ARG A 239 -24.97 -0.89 3.02
CA ARG A 239 -25.61 -1.89 3.88
C ARG A 239 -25.57 -3.25 3.21
N TRP A 240 -25.16 -4.27 3.96
CA TRP A 240 -25.25 -5.64 3.49
C TRP A 240 -26.73 -6.02 3.24
N GLY A 241 -26.99 -6.58 2.09
CA GLY A 241 -28.29 -7.19 1.79
C GLY A 241 -28.62 -8.26 2.84
N LYS A 242 -29.89 -8.35 3.20
CA LYS A 242 -30.38 -9.41 4.10
C LYS A 242 -31.23 -10.37 3.29
N LYS A 243 -30.69 -11.55 2.94
CA LYS A 243 -31.53 -12.63 2.41
C LYS A 243 -32.37 -13.25 3.51
N ARG A 244 -33.66 -13.42 3.26
CA ARG A 244 -34.54 -14.24 4.10
C ARG A 244 -34.27 -15.70 3.79
N ASN A 245 -33.98 -16.51 4.80
CA ASN A 245 -33.96 -17.96 4.60
C ASN A 245 -35.41 -18.39 4.29
N PRO A 246 -35.66 -19.03 3.14
CA PRO A 246 -37.03 -19.41 2.76
C PRO A 246 -37.67 -20.43 3.73
N GLU A 247 -36.86 -21.25 4.41
CA GLU A 247 -37.37 -22.30 5.31
C GLU A 247 -37.59 -21.79 6.74
N THR A 248 -36.74 -20.88 7.24
CA THR A 248 -36.79 -20.45 8.64
C THR A 248 -37.33 -19.03 8.81
N GLY A 249 -37.54 -18.28 7.73
CA GLY A 249 -37.97 -16.88 7.76
C GLY A 249 -36.96 -15.91 8.37
N LYS A 250 -35.83 -16.39 8.92
CA LYS A 250 -34.82 -15.57 9.58
C LYS A 250 -33.96 -14.83 8.55
N ARG A 251 -33.68 -13.55 8.83
CA ARG A 251 -32.77 -12.72 8.00
C ARG A 251 -31.33 -13.06 8.34
N LYS A 252 -30.56 -13.56 7.37
CA LYS A 252 -29.12 -13.77 7.49
C LYS A 252 -28.37 -12.68 6.71
N ARG A 253 -27.27 -12.12 7.26
CA ARG A 253 -26.37 -11.28 6.50
C ARG A 253 -25.73 -12.15 5.41
N ILE A 254 -25.66 -11.62 4.20
CA ILE A 254 -24.92 -12.24 3.09
C ILE A 254 -23.49 -11.78 3.20
#